data_26b20258866178a2f6e1cd7f309fef1e
#
_entry.id   26b20258866178a2f6e1cd7f309fef1e
#
_cell.length_a   1.000
_cell.length_b   1.000
_cell.length_c   1.000
_cell.angle_alpha   90.00
_cell.angle_beta   90.00
_cell.angle_gamma   90.00
#
_symmetry.space_group_name_H-M   'P 1'
#
loop_
_entity.id
_entity.type
_entity.pdbx_description
1 polymer ?
#
loop_
_entity_poly.entity_id
_entity_poly.type
_entity_poly.pdbx_seq_one_letter_code
_entity_poly.pdbx_strand_id
1 'polypeptide(L)'
;MKSMLKTLLTIALTIALCLTAPSSFAQAAADVVGSWSLVSLTVSKSGSEVELLGPHPQGQLIFGSDGRYVLVGVRADLPKFEADNRLSGSAEQNQRIVLGNVAHFGTYTVDPAGQVIVFHIQRSTFPNWDGEVQRRPFTLAGDRLTYVTPGSFGYGAAKVVWQRAK
;
A
#
# COMPACT_ATOMS: atom_id res chain seq x y z
N MET A 1 77.22 28.62 16.62
CA MET A 1 76.69 29.06 15.34
C MET A 1 75.40 28.30 15.10
N LYS A 2 74.36 28.95 14.65
CA LYS A 2 72.97 28.69 14.90
C LYS A 2 72.42 27.61 13.99
N SER A 3 71.93 26.49 14.59
CA SER A 3 71.10 25.46 13.95
C SER A 3 69.66 25.99 13.74
N MET A 4 69.23 26.07 12.51
CA MET A 4 67.82 26.36 12.21
C MET A 4 67.03 25.04 12.08
N LEU A 5 66.28 24.76 13.14
CA LEU A 5 65.32 23.63 13.16
C LEU A 5 64.14 24.00 12.31
N LYS A 6 63.97 23.33 11.16
CA LYS A 6 62.78 23.44 10.30
C LYS A 6 61.67 22.52 10.84
N THR A 7 60.71 23.13 11.48
CA THR A 7 59.48 22.42 11.90
C THR A 7 58.58 22.26 10.70
N LEU A 8 58.45 21.04 10.19
CA LEU A 8 57.46 20.65 9.19
C LEU A 8 56.11 20.45 9.88
N LEU A 9 55.19 21.39 9.65
CA LEU A 9 53.83 21.31 10.10
C LEU A 9 53.04 20.43 9.10
N THR A 10 52.84 19.17 9.44
CA THR A 10 51.99 18.24 8.65
C THR A 10 50.55 18.52 8.99
N ILE A 11 49.83 19.20 8.11
CA ILE A 11 48.35 19.35 8.20
C ILE A 11 47.76 18.06 7.70
N ALA A 12 47.31 17.20 8.61
CA ALA A 12 46.46 16.06 8.29
C ALA A 12 45.04 16.56 7.99
N LEU A 13 44.70 16.64 6.72
CA LEU A 13 43.34 16.93 6.26
C LEU A 13 42.49 15.66 6.45
N THR A 14 41.84 15.53 7.59
CA THR A 14 40.83 14.50 7.84
C THR A 14 39.56 14.84 7.05
N ILE A 15 39.37 14.21 5.89
CA ILE A 15 38.11 14.23 5.16
C ILE A 15 37.14 13.36 5.96
N ALA A 16 36.29 13.99 6.77
CA ALA A 16 35.18 13.35 7.39
C ALA A 16 34.16 13.01 6.29
N LEU A 17 34.14 11.74 5.85
CA LEU A 17 33.11 11.20 4.97
C LEU A 17 31.81 11.12 5.77
N CYS A 18 30.99 12.17 5.72
CA CYS A 18 29.64 12.14 6.25
C CYS A 18 28.81 11.12 5.45
N LEU A 19 28.81 9.87 5.89
CA LEU A 19 27.81 8.89 5.49
C LEU A 19 26.47 9.36 6.03
N THR A 20 25.73 10.15 5.23
CA THR A 20 24.33 10.47 5.53
C THR A 20 23.52 9.20 5.40
N ALA A 21 23.19 8.54 6.51
CA ALA A 21 22.18 7.50 6.50
C ALA A 21 20.88 8.10 5.92
N PRO A 22 20.17 7.40 5.03
CA PRO A 22 18.89 7.88 4.55
C PRO A 22 18.00 8.15 5.76
N SER A 23 17.28 9.26 5.73
CA SER A 23 16.35 9.58 6.82
C SER A 23 15.34 8.42 6.94
N SER A 24 14.91 8.08 8.15
CA SER A 24 13.91 7.03 8.40
C SER A 24 12.65 7.21 7.55
N PHE A 25 12.36 8.45 7.14
CA PHE A 25 11.28 8.83 6.24
C PHE A 25 11.45 8.28 4.81
N ALA A 26 12.62 8.47 4.23
CA ALA A 26 12.92 7.98 2.88
C ALA A 26 12.94 6.45 2.84
N GLN A 27 13.45 5.81 3.89
CA GLN A 27 13.50 4.36 4.00
C GLN A 27 12.11 3.75 4.07
N ALA A 28 11.22 4.21 4.97
CA ALA A 28 9.88 3.65 5.10
C ALA A 28 9.03 3.83 3.83
N ALA A 29 9.20 4.94 3.11
CA ALA A 29 8.56 5.14 1.82
C ALA A 29 9.10 4.17 0.77
N ALA A 30 10.44 3.96 0.74
CA ALA A 30 11.07 3.02 -0.17
C ALA A 30 10.65 1.55 0.11
N ASP A 31 10.43 1.22 1.38
CA ASP A 31 10.09 -0.15 1.80
C ASP A 31 8.71 -0.60 1.30
N VAL A 32 7.75 0.30 1.07
CA VAL A 32 6.44 -0.06 0.53
C VAL A 32 6.41 -0.10 -1.00
N VAL A 33 7.36 0.54 -1.69
CA VAL A 33 7.44 0.55 -3.16
C VAL A 33 7.51 -0.87 -3.71
N GLY A 34 6.77 -1.12 -4.78
CA GLY A 34 6.76 -2.40 -5.49
C GLY A 34 5.36 -2.97 -5.67
N SER A 35 5.31 -4.23 -6.05
CA SER A 35 4.08 -4.96 -6.35
C SER A 35 3.73 -5.91 -5.21
N TRP A 36 2.45 -5.99 -4.90
CA TRP A 36 1.90 -6.76 -3.80
C TRP A 36 0.69 -7.56 -4.25
N SER A 37 0.62 -8.82 -3.86
CA SER A 37 -0.52 -9.72 -4.12
C SER A 37 -1.45 -9.73 -2.91
N LEU A 38 -2.76 -9.66 -3.15
CA LEU A 38 -3.77 -9.69 -2.08
C LEU A 38 -3.78 -11.07 -1.40
N VAL A 39 -3.74 -11.09 -0.09
CA VAL A 39 -3.87 -12.30 0.74
C VAL A 39 -5.26 -12.38 1.34
N SER A 40 -5.73 -11.29 1.98
CA SER A 40 -7.05 -11.25 2.61
C SER A 40 -7.56 -9.83 2.78
N LEU A 41 -8.87 -9.68 2.81
CA LEU A 41 -9.60 -8.47 3.20
C LEU A 41 -10.68 -8.88 4.20
N THR A 42 -10.47 -8.60 5.48
CA THR A 42 -11.34 -9.06 6.57
C THR A 42 -11.91 -7.92 7.40
N VAL A 43 -13.09 -8.13 7.95
CA VAL A 43 -13.72 -7.28 8.97
C VAL A 43 -14.05 -8.11 10.20
N SER A 44 -14.09 -7.47 11.37
CA SER A 44 -14.61 -8.09 12.57
C SER A 44 -16.13 -7.86 12.64
N LYS A 45 -16.89 -8.95 12.72
CA LYS A 45 -18.34 -8.93 12.91
C LYS A 45 -18.71 -9.81 14.09
N SER A 46 -19.23 -9.21 15.15
CA SER A 46 -19.64 -9.92 16.38
C SER A 46 -18.55 -10.86 16.92
N GLY A 47 -17.29 -10.43 16.91
CA GLY A 47 -16.15 -11.21 17.40
C GLY A 47 -15.59 -12.25 16.42
N SER A 48 -16.17 -12.40 15.25
CA SER A 48 -15.68 -13.30 14.19
C SER A 48 -15.08 -12.50 13.03
N GLU A 49 -13.99 -13.00 12.42
CA GLU A 49 -13.46 -12.43 11.17
C GLU A 49 -14.31 -12.91 9.97
N VAL A 50 -14.72 -11.97 9.13
CA VAL A 50 -15.48 -12.22 7.90
C VAL A 50 -14.63 -11.73 6.72
N GLU A 51 -14.41 -12.60 5.75
CA GLU A 51 -13.72 -12.27 4.50
C GLU A 51 -14.67 -11.58 3.51
N LEU A 52 -14.42 -10.30 3.23
CA LEU A 52 -15.30 -9.51 2.37
C LEU A 52 -15.26 -9.92 0.90
N LEU A 53 -14.08 -10.33 0.44
CA LEU A 53 -13.91 -10.84 -0.93
C LEU A 53 -13.89 -12.38 -1.00
N GLY A 54 -14.39 -13.04 0.05
CA GLY A 54 -14.40 -14.50 0.15
C GLY A 54 -13.00 -15.12 0.30
N PRO A 55 -12.93 -16.45 0.34
CA PRO A 55 -11.66 -17.16 0.47
C PRO A 55 -10.82 -17.02 -0.81
N HIS A 56 -9.51 -16.92 -0.62
CA HIS A 56 -8.54 -16.82 -1.73
C HIS A 56 -8.80 -15.68 -2.72
N PRO A 57 -9.02 -14.43 -2.24
CA PRO A 57 -9.25 -13.31 -3.13
C PRO A 57 -8.05 -13.11 -4.06
N GLN A 58 -8.30 -12.54 -5.24
CA GLN A 58 -7.25 -12.18 -6.19
C GLN A 58 -7.10 -10.65 -6.18
N GLY A 59 -5.88 -10.16 -6.28
CA GLY A 59 -5.69 -8.71 -6.34
C GLY A 59 -4.25 -8.30 -6.38
N GLN A 60 -4.06 -7.07 -6.79
CA GLN A 60 -2.75 -6.43 -6.82
C GLN A 60 -2.81 -5.02 -6.25
N LEU A 61 -1.76 -4.65 -5.55
CA LEU A 61 -1.47 -3.29 -5.16
C LEU A 61 -0.07 -2.97 -5.66
N ILE A 62 0.08 -1.91 -6.42
CA ILE A 62 1.36 -1.44 -6.92
C ILE A 62 1.60 -0.05 -6.36
N PHE A 63 2.70 0.12 -5.66
CA PHE A 63 3.22 1.42 -5.24
C PHE A 63 4.40 1.80 -6.14
N GLY A 64 4.20 2.82 -6.96
CA GLY A 64 5.26 3.39 -7.80
C GLY A 64 6.21 4.25 -6.97
N SER A 65 7.48 4.27 -7.34
CA SER A 65 8.48 5.16 -6.76
C SER A 65 8.21 6.65 -7.06
N ASP A 66 7.34 6.93 -8.01
CA ASP A 66 6.85 8.27 -8.37
C ASP A 66 5.69 8.77 -7.48
N GLY A 67 5.32 8.01 -6.43
CA GLY A 67 4.24 8.34 -5.52
C GLY A 67 2.85 8.01 -6.05
N ARG A 68 2.74 7.26 -7.15
CA ARG A 68 1.45 6.77 -7.67
C ARG A 68 1.18 5.36 -7.19
N TYR A 69 -0.10 5.03 -7.11
CA TYR A 69 -0.51 3.66 -6.80
C TYR A 69 -1.72 3.25 -7.62
N VAL A 70 -1.87 1.95 -7.78
CA VAL A 70 -3.10 1.30 -8.25
C VAL A 70 -3.37 0.07 -7.40
N LEU A 71 -4.64 -0.10 -7.04
CA LEU A 71 -5.12 -1.24 -6.25
C LEU A 71 -6.32 -1.85 -6.94
N VAL A 72 -6.32 -3.18 -7.01
CA VAL A 72 -7.49 -3.97 -7.38
C VAL A 72 -7.58 -5.19 -6.49
N GLY A 73 -8.78 -5.50 -6.01
CA GLY A 73 -9.10 -6.72 -5.28
C GLY A 73 -10.39 -7.30 -5.81
N VAL A 74 -10.42 -8.61 -6.03
CA VAL A 74 -11.54 -9.30 -6.67
C VAL A 74 -11.77 -10.64 -5.97
N ARG A 75 -13.05 -11.02 -5.80
CA ARG A 75 -13.41 -12.37 -5.36
C ARG A 75 -12.98 -13.40 -6.41
N ALA A 76 -12.49 -14.53 -5.98
CA ALA A 76 -12.12 -15.61 -6.90
C ALA A 76 -13.32 -16.27 -7.59
N ASP A 77 -14.52 -16.18 -6.99
CA ASP A 77 -15.77 -16.85 -7.41
C ASP A 77 -16.79 -15.89 -8.06
N LEU A 78 -16.31 -14.84 -8.74
CA LEU A 78 -17.21 -13.96 -9.49
C LEU A 78 -17.95 -14.75 -10.61
N PRO A 79 -19.26 -14.52 -10.79
CA PRO A 79 -20.01 -15.18 -11.84
C PRO A 79 -19.56 -14.70 -13.22
N LYS A 80 -19.46 -15.62 -14.16
CA LYS A 80 -19.36 -15.27 -15.58
C LYS A 80 -20.75 -14.92 -16.10
N PHE A 81 -20.81 -13.98 -17.03
CA PHE A 81 -22.05 -13.73 -17.77
C PHE A 81 -22.31 -14.88 -18.75
N GLU A 82 -23.58 -15.25 -18.91
CA GLU A 82 -23.99 -16.32 -19.85
C GLU A 82 -23.66 -15.96 -21.30
N ALA A 83 -23.90 -14.70 -21.69
CA ALA A 83 -23.42 -14.15 -22.94
C ALA A 83 -22.07 -13.41 -22.69
N ASP A 84 -21.16 -13.56 -23.61
CA ASP A 84 -19.88 -12.81 -23.57
C ASP A 84 -20.11 -11.32 -23.89
N ASN A 85 -21.06 -10.74 -23.15
CA ASN A 85 -21.48 -9.35 -23.29
C ASN A 85 -21.67 -8.72 -21.91
N ARG A 86 -20.86 -7.73 -21.63
CA ARG A 86 -20.85 -6.98 -20.37
C ARG A 86 -22.20 -6.30 -20.05
N LEU A 87 -22.99 -5.98 -21.05
CA LEU A 87 -24.28 -5.29 -20.89
C LEU A 87 -25.45 -6.23 -20.64
N SER A 88 -25.25 -7.55 -20.75
CA SER A 88 -26.31 -8.54 -20.64
C SER A 88 -26.38 -9.28 -19.29
N GLY A 89 -25.63 -8.80 -18.29
CA GLY A 89 -25.70 -9.37 -16.95
C GLY A 89 -27.04 -9.15 -16.28
N SER A 90 -27.56 -10.21 -15.60
CA SER A 90 -28.74 -10.06 -14.74
C SER A 90 -28.45 -9.08 -13.59
N ALA A 91 -29.51 -8.55 -12.97
CA ALA A 91 -29.35 -7.67 -11.80
C ALA A 91 -28.57 -8.34 -10.68
N GLU A 92 -28.76 -9.64 -10.43
CA GLU A 92 -28.03 -10.41 -9.44
C GLU A 92 -26.56 -10.59 -9.81
N GLN A 93 -26.24 -10.92 -11.07
CA GLN A 93 -24.87 -11.00 -11.55
C GLN A 93 -24.14 -9.67 -11.39
N ASN A 94 -24.77 -8.57 -11.79
CA ASN A 94 -24.21 -7.22 -11.66
C ASN A 94 -23.98 -6.86 -10.19
N GLN A 95 -24.94 -7.16 -9.30
CA GLN A 95 -24.76 -6.94 -7.86
C GLN A 95 -23.58 -7.74 -7.30
N ARG A 96 -23.45 -9.02 -7.64
CA ARG A 96 -22.33 -9.86 -7.19
C ARG A 96 -21.00 -9.34 -7.68
N ILE A 97 -20.93 -8.82 -8.91
CA ILE A 97 -19.71 -8.21 -9.44
C ILE A 97 -19.39 -6.92 -8.67
N VAL A 98 -20.38 -6.04 -8.44
CA VAL A 98 -20.17 -4.80 -7.68
C VAL A 98 -19.69 -5.08 -6.26
N LEU A 99 -20.32 -6.02 -5.56
CA LEU A 99 -19.95 -6.38 -4.19
C LEU A 99 -18.67 -7.21 -4.11
N GLY A 100 -18.27 -7.83 -5.21
CA GLY A 100 -17.14 -8.74 -5.27
C GLY A 100 -15.84 -8.11 -5.77
N ASN A 101 -15.79 -6.81 -5.94
CA ASN A 101 -14.57 -6.11 -6.33
C ASN A 101 -14.37 -4.79 -5.57
N VAL A 102 -13.15 -4.39 -5.51
CA VAL A 102 -12.72 -3.05 -5.11
C VAL A 102 -11.52 -2.65 -5.95
N ALA A 103 -11.59 -1.49 -6.57
CA ALA A 103 -10.44 -0.93 -7.27
C ALA A 103 -10.40 0.57 -7.08
N HIS A 104 -9.20 1.09 -6.89
CA HIS A 104 -8.95 2.53 -6.85
C HIS A 104 -7.49 2.84 -7.20
N PHE A 105 -7.26 4.05 -7.64
CA PHE A 105 -5.93 4.56 -7.96
C PHE A 105 -5.80 6.03 -7.59
N GLY A 106 -4.56 6.49 -7.53
CA GLY A 106 -4.23 7.87 -7.20
C GLY A 106 -2.77 8.03 -6.82
N THR A 107 -2.51 8.92 -5.86
CA THR A 107 -1.18 9.11 -5.29
C THR A 107 -1.14 8.68 -3.83
N TYR A 108 0.06 8.45 -3.32
CA TYR A 108 0.25 8.08 -1.93
C TYR A 108 1.46 8.78 -1.33
N THR A 109 1.44 8.91 0.00
CA THR A 109 2.61 9.26 0.80
C THR A 109 2.69 8.33 2.01
N VAL A 110 3.88 8.22 2.58
CA VAL A 110 4.10 7.44 3.81
C VAL A 110 4.50 8.40 4.91
N ASP A 111 3.79 8.33 6.03
CA ASP A 111 4.16 8.96 7.29
C ASP A 111 4.86 7.89 8.17
N PRO A 112 6.19 7.85 8.21
CA PRO A 112 6.91 6.81 8.94
C PRO A 112 6.82 6.97 10.45
N ALA A 113 6.67 8.19 10.95
CA ALA A 113 6.55 8.43 12.40
C ALA A 113 5.25 7.85 12.94
N GLY A 114 4.16 7.94 12.15
CA GLY A 114 2.86 7.35 12.49
C GLY A 114 2.63 5.96 11.90
N GLN A 115 3.57 5.42 11.12
CA GLN A 115 3.36 4.19 10.34
C GLN A 115 2.02 4.20 9.59
N VAL A 116 1.79 5.27 8.82
CA VAL A 116 0.55 5.50 8.09
C VAL A 116 0.85 5.66 6.60
N ILE A 117 0.15 4.89 5.75
CA ILE A 117 0.06 5.19 4.33
C ILE A 117 -1.12 6.12 4.12
N VAL A 118 -0.90 7.25 3.48
CA VAL A 118 -1.93 8.21 3.12
C VAL A 118 -2.25 8.05 1.65
N PHE A 119 -3.45 7.57 1.35
CA PHE A 119 -3.94 7.40 -0.01
C PHE A 119 -4.74 8.64 -0.41
N HIS A 120 -4.37 9.28 -1.50
CA HIS A 120 -5.13 10.34 -2.17
C HIS A 120 -5.85 9.70 -3.36
N ILE A 121 -7.08 9.29 -3.16
CA ILE A 121 -7.85 8.51 -4.13
C ILE A 121 -8.35 9.42 -5.25
N GLN A 122 -7.92 9.19 -6.49
CA GLN A 122 -8.41 9.95 -7.64
C GLN A 122 -9.74 9.40 -8.14
N ARG A 123 -9.83 8.07 -8.28
CA ARG A 123 -11.04 7.36 -8.71
C ARG A 123 -11.11 5.99 -8.06
N SER A 124 -12.34 5.53 -7.86
CA SER A 124 -12.65 4.24 -7.25
C SER A 124 -13.85 3.57 -7.91
N THR A 125 -13.92 2.23 -7.86
CA THR A 125 -15.15 1.48 -8.16
C THR A 125 -16.26 1.70 -7.13
N PHE A 126 -15.92 2.28 -5.97
CA PHE A 126 -16.87 2.84 -5.02
C PHE A 126 -16.78 4.38 -5.10
N PRO A 127 -17.67 5.04 -5.87
CA PRO A 127 -17.55 6.46 -6.21
C PRO A 127 -17.50 7.41 -5.02
N ASN A 128 -18.02 6.99 -3.86
CA ASN A 128 -17.96 7.78 -2.63
C ASN A 128 -16.51 8.02 -2.13
N TRP A 129 -15.53 7.28 -2.66
CA TRP A 129 -14.13 7.48 -2.35
C TRP A 129 -13.41 8.41 -3.34
N ASP A 130 -14.06 8.84 -4.40
CA ASP A 130 -13.45 9.74 -5.39
C ASP A 130 -13.08 11.08 -4.72
N GLY A 131 -11.81 11.45 -4.81
CA GLY A 131 -11.27 12.65 -4.19
C GLY A 131 -10.96 12.53 -2.69
N GLU A 132 -11.26 11.40 -2.06
CA GLU A 132 -11.03 11.20 -0.64
C GLU A 132 -9.54 11.00 -0.30
N VAL A 133 -9.18 11.43 0.90
CA VAL A 133 -7.86 11.17 1.50
C VAL A 133 -8.04 10.18 2.65
N GLN A 134 -7.47 9.00 2.50
CA GLN A 134 -7.56 7.95 3.50
C GLN A 134 -6.21 7.69 4.15
N ARG A 135 -6.17 7.82 5.47
CA ARG A 135 -5.01 7.49 6.30
C ARG A 135 -5.17 6.05 6.80
N ARG A 136 -4.27 5.18 6.39
CA ARG A 136 -4.31 3.75 6.71
C ARG A 136 -3.11 3.37 7.56
N PRO A 137 -3.27 3.16 8.87
CA PRO A 137 -2.20 2.61 9.72
C PRO A 137 -1.74 1.27 9.14
N PHE A 138 -0.42 1.06 9.08
CA PHE A 138 0.15 -0.15 8.50
C PHE A 138 1.26 -0.75 9.35
N THR A 139 1.53 -2.01 9.10
CA THR A 139 2.73 -2.72 9.53
C THR A 139 3.37 -3.39 8.33
N LEU A 140 4.69 -3.39 8.28
CA LEU A 140 5.49 -4.09 7.29
C LEU A 140 6.42 -5.06 8.03
N ALA A 141 6.24 -6.35 7.82
CA ALA A 141 7.03 -7.41 8.42
C ALA A 141 7.61 -8.30 7.31
N GLY A 142 8.86 -8.05 6.94
CA GLY A 142 9.48 -8.67 5.77
C GLY A 142 8.67 -8.37 4.51
N ASP A 143 8.22 -9.41 3.84
CA ASP A 143 7.42 -9.31 2.61
C ASP A 143 5.91 -9.23 2.86
N ARG A 144 5.48 -8.95 4.08
CA ARG A 144 4.05 -8.87 4.44
C ARG A 144 3.67 -7.45 4.86
N LEU A 145 2.81 -6.84 4.06
CA LEU A 145 2.21 -5.53 4.34
C LEU A 145 0.78 -5.73 4.86
N THR A 146 0.49 -5.17 6.02
CA THR A 146 -0.87 -5.17 6.59
C THR A 146 -1.29 -3.74 6.86
N TYR A 147 -2.49 -3.35 6.46
CA TYR A 147 -3.05 -2.07 6.85
C TYR A 147 -4.54 -2.16 7.17
N VAL A 148 -5.04 -1.14 7.84
CA VAL A 148 -6.46 -0.98 8.17
C VAL A 148 -7.05 0.10 7.28
N THR A 149 -8.14 -0.22 6.56
CA THR A 149 -8.89 0.74 5.74
C THR A 149 -10.15 1.20 6.47
N PRO A 150 -10.61 2.44 6.27
CA PRO A 150 -11.91 2.87 6.77
C PRO A 150 -13.05 1.97 6.30
N GLY A 151 -14.11 1.90 7.09
CA GLY A 151 -15.26 1.05 6.77
C GLY A 151 -16.05 1.59 5.59
N SER A 152 -16.22 0.77 4.56
CA SER A 152 -17.09 1.05 3.41
C SER A 152 -18.09 -0.07 3.12
N PHE A 153 -17.98 -1.17 3.86
CA PHE A 153 -18.78 -2.37 3.64
C PHE A 153 -19.92 -2.53 4.68
N GLY A 154 -20.19 -1.46 5.46
CA GLY A 154 -21.21 -1.52 6.51
C GLY A 154 -20.78 -2.28 7.79
N TYR A 155 -19.55 -2.75 7.87
CA TYR A 155 -19.03 -3.55 9.01
C TYR A 155 -17.91 -2.85 9.78
N GLY A 156 -17.68 -1.57 9.54
CA GLY A 156 -16.57 -0.84 10.17
C GLY A 156 -15.25 -0.99 9.41
N ALA A 157 -14.14 -0.80 10.12
CA ALA A 157 -12.82 -0.85 9.53
C ALA A 157 -12.45 -2.27 9.08
N ALA A 158 -11.76 -2.37 7.94
CA ALA A 158 -11.30 -3.63 7.39
C ALA A 158 -9.78 -3.77 7.47
N LYS A 159 -9.30 -4.95 7.81
CA LYS A 159 -7.89 -5.33 7.77
C LYS A 159 -7.57 -5.91 6.39
N VAL A 160 -6.56 -5.38 5.75
CA VAL A 160 -6.09 -5.84 4.44
C VAL A 160 -4.68 -6.35 4.55
N VAL A 161 -4.42 -7.53 4.04
CA VAL A 161 -3.11 -8.18 4.06
C VAL A 161 -2.63 -8.43 2.64
N TRP A 162 -1.41 -8.02 2.40
CA TRP A 162 -0.71 -8.16 1.13
C TRP A 162 0.60 -8.93 1.32
N GLN A 163 1.00 -9.68 0.31
CA GLN A 163 2.29 -10.32 0.20
C GLN A 163 3.07 -9.69 -0.95
N ARG A 164 4.34 -9.36 -0.75
CA ARG A 164 5.19 -8.85 -1.82
C ARG A 164 5.23 -9.85 -2.99
N ALA A 165 4.96 -9.37 -4.19
CA ALA A 165 5.09 -10.18 -5.40
C ALA A 165 6.57 -10.49 -5.67
N LYS A 166 6.85 -11.72 -6.07
CA LYS A 166 8.19 -12.18 -6.46
C LYS A 166 8.43 -11.91 -7.95
#